data_85d602fc9d7f5112e6b8959cfa1b90da
#
_entry.id   85d602fc9d7f5112e6b8959cfa1b90da
#
_cell.length_a   1.000
_cell.length_b   1.000
_cell.length_c   1.000
_cell.angle_alpha   90.00
_cell.angle_beta   90.00
_cell.angle_gamma   90.00
#
_symmetry.space_group_name_H-M   'P 1'
#
loop_
_entity.id
_entity.type
_entity.pdbx_description
1 polymer ?
#
loop_
_entity_poly.entity_id
_entity_poly.type
_entity_poly.pdbx_seq_one_letter_code
_entity_poly.pdbx_strand_id
1 'polypeptide(L)'
;RPAAIIENQTNGKIDYDAPFKQQTFRDLINYCTRNKPWLTFGCDLALGSPTDRIATPHEMMFLPPYLKEAFGTATITGADGSRKKLVSSTKTLVNGLADEERPDTGFFTPLVSCWAFFLVVLAVTFIEWRRKSYFRIVDCLLFLIAGIAGIVLFFLSFVSTHPCVCPNWNIIWLQPFDLAAVILFTVKKLRKAAYYYHFINFAALTLMLAGWHFIPQHLNTAFIPLVMSIWLRSGYGVYRKIWNIGYGKY
;
A
#
# COMPACT_ATOMS: atom_id res chain seq x y z
N ARG A 1 -6.07 -22.18 -11.11
CA ARG A 1 -5.62 -21.22 -12.13
C ARG A 1 -6.19 -21.66 -13.45
N PRO A 2 -7.16 -20.93 -14.08
CA PRO A 2 -7.95 -21.42 -15.22
C PRO A 2 -7.10 -21.83 -16.43
N ALA A 3 -6.06 -21.03 -16.78
CA ALA A 3 -5.18 -21.33 -17.90
C ALA A 3 -4.52 -22.72 -17.75
N ALA A 4 -3.89 -22.98 -16.59
CA ALA A 4 -3.21 -24.26 -16.34
C ALA A 4 -4.16 -25.47 -16.39
N ILE A 5 -5.43 -25.30 -15.99
CA ILE A 5 -6.42 -26.39 -16.08
C ILE A 5 -6.68 -26.72 -17.54
N ILE A 6 -6.87 -25.71 -18.39
CA ILE A 6 -7.15 -25.90 -19.81
C ILE A 6 -5.92 -26.45 -20.53
N GLU A 7 -4.73 -25.94 -20.22
CA GLU A 7 -3.46 -26.45 -20.77
C GLU A 7 -3.27 -27.94 -20.49
N ASN A 8 -3.55 -28.36 -19.23
CA ASN A 8 -3.42 -29.77 -18.82
C ASN A 8 -4.46 -30.69 -19.45
N GLN A 9 -5.61 -30.18 -19.91
CA GLN A 9 -6.68 -30.98 -20.53
C GLN A 9 -6.61 -30.94 -22.06
N THR A 10 -5.74 -30.11 -22.64
CA THR A 10 -5.63 -29.94 -24.08
C THR A 10 -4.61 -30.93 -24.65
N ASN A 11 -5.03 -31.76 -25.63
CA ASN A 11 -4.13 -32.63 -26.39
C ASN A 11 -3.38 -31.80 -27.44
N GLY A 12 -2.24 -31.21 -27.06
CA GLY A 12 -1.42 -30.38 -27.93
C GLY A 12 -0.79 -29.19 -27.16
N LYS A 13 0.09 -28.48 -27.85
CA LYS A 13 0.72 -27.27 -27.30
C LYS A 13 -0.15 -26.08 -27.62
N ILE A 14 -0.48 -25.29 -26.60
CA ILE A 14 -1.16 -24.00 -26.74
C ILE A 14 -0.10 -22.92 -26.94
N ASP A 15 -0.18 -22.22 -28.05
CA ASP A 15 0.64 -21.06 -28.36
C ASP A 15 -0.23 -19.79 -28.21
N TYR A 16 0.20 -18.89 -27.32
CA TYR A 16 -0.49 -17.62 -27.02
C TYR A 16 0.16 -16.51 -27.83
N ASP A 17 -0.62 -15.85 -28.68
CA ASP A 17 -0.16 -14.74 -29.54
C ASP A 17 -0.83 -13.41 -29.11
N ALA A 18 -0.89 -13.17 -27.82
CA ALA A 18 -1.46 -11.94 -27.30
C ALA A 18 -0.35 -10.88 -27.08
N PRO A 19 -0.41 -9.73 -27.75
CA PRO A 19 0.60 -8.67 -27.66
C PRO A 19 0.38 -7.84 -26.37
N PHE A 20 0.60 -8.43 -25.21
CA PHE A 20 0.44 -7.71 -23.95
C PHE A 20 1.56 -6.70 -23.75
N LYS A 21 1.16 -5.48 -23.35
CA LYS A 21 2.10 -4.48 -22.88
C LYS A 21 2.76 -4.95 -21.59
N GLN A 22 4.07 -4.71 -21.43
CA GLN A 22 4.76 -4.99 -20.17
C GLN A 22 4.14 -4.18 -19.02
N GLN A 23 3.70 -4.86 -17.99
CA GLN A 23 3.08 -4.28 -16.79
C GLN A 23 3.54 -5.05 -15.56
N THR A 24 3.61 -4.36 -14.43
CA THR A 24 3.84 -5.00 -13.13
C THR A 24 2.54 -5.61 -12.61
N PHE A 25 2.64 -6.50 -11.63
CA PHE A 25 1.43 -6.99 -10.95
C PHE A 25 0.66 -5.84 -10.27
N ARG A 26 1.37 -4.84 -9.76
CA ARG A 26 0.75 -3.64 -9.18
C ARG A 26 -0.04 -2.86 -10.22
N ASP A 27 0.50 -2.66 -11.41
CA ASP A 27 -0.23 -1.99 -12.51
C ASP A 27 -1.52 -2.73 -12.84
N LEU A 28 -1.47 -4.07 -12.90
CA LEU A 28 -2.63 -4.91 -13.19
C LEU A 28 -3.70 -4.80 -12.09
N ILE A 29 -3.29 -4.79 -10.81
CA ILE A 29 -4.19 -4.64 -9.67
C ILE A 29 -4.79 -3.23 -9.68
N ASN A 30 -3.98 -2.19 -9.87
CA ASN A 30 -4.42 -0.80 -9.90
C ASN A 30 -5.36 -0.55 -11.09
N TYR A 31 -5.13 -1.20 -12.22
CA TYR A 31 -6.09 -1.16 -13.34
C TYR A 31 -7.47 -1.72 -12.92
N CYS A 32 -7.52 -2.82 -12.20
CA CYS A 32 -8.78 -3.41 -11.71
C CYS A 32 -9.46 -2.57 -10.62
N THR A 33 -8.70 -1.81 -9.84
CA THR A 33 -9.22 -1.00 -8.73
C THR A 33 -9.35 0.48 -9.05
N ARG A 34 -9.04 0.90 -10.30
CA ARG A 34 -8.96 2.32 -10.73
C ARG A 34 -10.20 3.16 -10.42
N ASN A 35 -11.38 2.54 -10.42
CA ASN A 35 -12.64 3.22 -10.13
C ASN A 35 -12.98 3.26 -8.63
N LYS A 36 -12.11 2.71 -7.78
CA LYS A 36 -12.28 2.64 -6.31
C LYS A 36 -10.98 3.09 -5.60
N PRO A 37 -10.72 4.41 -5.54
CA PRO A 37 -9.43 4.94 -5.06
C PRO A 37 -9.04 4.46 -3.65
N TRP A 38 -10.00 4.27 -2.76
CA TRP A 38 -9.74 3.74 -1.41
C TRP A 38 -9.36 2.26 -1.42
N LEU A 39 -9.88 1.48 -2.37
CA LEU A 39 -9.46 0.08 -2.56
C LEU A 39 -8.03 0.03 -3.08
N THR A 40 -7.69 0.87 -4.08
CA THR A 40 -6.32 1.01 -4.59
C THR A 40 -5.36 1.39 -3.46
N PHE A 41 -5.72 2.38 -2.63
CA PHE A 41 -4.94 2.80 -1.46
C PHE A 41 -4.70 1.63 -0.49
N GLY A 42 -5.73 0.85 -0.18
CA GLY A 42 -5.62 -0.32 0.70
C GLY A 42 -4.74 -1.43 0.10
N CYS A 43 -4.89 -1.71 -1.20
CA CYS A 43 -4.04 -2.66 -1.91
C CYS A 43 -2.57 -2.22 -1.91
N ASP A 44 -2.28 -0.95 -2.21
CA ASP A 44 -0.92 -0.40 -2.21
C ASP A 44 -0.28 -0.41 -0.82
N LEU A 45 -1.09 -0.29 0.23
CA LEU A 45 -0.62 -0.40 1.61
C LEU A 45 -0.23 -1.85 1.98
N ALA A 46 -1.10 -2.80 1.62
CA ALA A 46 -0.95 -4.21 2.01
C ALA A 46 0.09 -4.95 1.18
N LEU A 47 0.23 -4.59 -0.11
CA LEU A 47 1.10 -5.28 -1.05
C LEU A 47 2.53 -4.72 -1.01
N GLY A 48 3.49 -5.64 -0.94
CA GLY A 48 4.92 -5.32 -0.89
C GLY A 48 5.58 -5.19 -2.27
N SER A 49 6.92 -5.04 -2.27
CA SER A 49 7.73 -4.87 -3.47
C SER A 49 7.66 -6.02 -4.49
N PRO A 50 7.34 -7.29 -4.14
CA PRO A 50 7.19 -8.33 -5.17
C PRO A 50 6.09 -8.05 -6.18
N THR A 51 5.12 -7.18 -5.87
CA THR A 51 4.09 -6.75 -6.84
C THR A 51 4.62 -5.78 -7.89
N ASP A 52 5.78 -5.19 -7.67
CA ASP A 52 6.41 -4.25 -8.62
C ASP A 52 7.26 -4.99 -9.69
N ARG A 53 7.30 -6.32 -9.63
CA ARG A 53 7.89 -7.17 -10.66
C ARG A 53 7.02 -7.17 -11.92
N ILE A 54 7.67 -7.10 -13.08
CA ILE A 54 7.00 -7.25 -14.38
C ILE A 54 6.39 -8.66 -14.47
N ALA A 55 5.10 -8.71 -14.79
CA ALA A 55 4.38 -9.95 -15.01
C ALA A 55 4.65 -10.48 -16.43
N THR A 56 4.84 -11.78 -16.57
CA THR A 56 4.88 -12.43 -17.88
C THR A 56 3.49 -12.46 -18.52
N PRO A 57 3.36 -12.56 -19.84
CA PRO A 57 2.07 -12.69 -20.52
C PRO A 57 1.19 -13.81 -19.94
N HIS A 58 1.79 -14.95 -19.60
CA HIS A 58 1.09 -16.06 -18.96
C HIS A 58 0.61 -15.73 -17.53
N GLU A 59 1.41 -15.01 -16.77
CA GLU A 59 1.03 -14.56 -15.42
C GLU A 59 -0.11 -13.54 -15.47
N MET A 60 -0.16 -12.65 -16.48
CA MET A 60 -1.25 -11.68 -16.63
C MET A 60 -2.63 -12.34 -16.78
N MET A 61 -2.68 -13.58 -17.24
CA MET A 61 -3.91 -14.35 -17.39
C MET A 61 -4.59 -14.71 -16.05
N PHE A 62 -4.05 -14.31 -14.90
CA PHE A 62 -4.80 -14.39 -13.63
C PHE A 62 -6.00 -13.44 -13.61
N LEU A 63 -5.97 -12.40 -14.44
CA LEU A 63 -7.07 -11.45 -14.62
C LEU A 63 -7.98 -11.90 -15.77
N PRO A 64 -9.31 -11.93 -15.57
CA PRO A 64 -10.26 -12.38 -16.59
C PRO A 64 -10.15 -11.66 -17.94
N PRO A 65 -9.96 -10.34 -18.04
CA PRO A 65 -9.80 -9.66 -19.32
C PRO A 65 -8.60 -10.18 -20.12
N TYR A 66 -7.45 -10.33 -19.46
CA TYR A 66 -6.21 -10.82 -20.10
C TYR A 66 -6.33 -12.30 -20.48
N LEU A 67 -6.99 -13.12 -19.64
CA LEU A 67 -7.27 -14.51 -19.97
C LEU A 67 -8.15 -14.61 -21.21
N LYS A 68 -9.24 -13.81 -21.29
CA LYS A 68 -10.15 -13.78 -22.45
C LYS A 68 -9.40 -13.40 -23.74
N GLU A 69 -8.55 -12.36 -23.67
CA GLU A 69 -7.75 -11.90 -24.81
C GLU A 69 -6.75 -12.95 -25.25
N ALA A 70 -5.96 -13.51 -24.32
CA ALA A 70 -4.98 -14.55 -24.60
C ALA A 70 -5.62 -15.78 -25.23
N PHE A 71 -6.76 -16.24 -24.71
CA PHE A 71 -7.47 -17.41 -25.26
C PHE A 71 -8.10 -17.13 -26.61
N GLY A 72 -8.58 -15.89 -26.83
CA GLY A 72 -9.19 -15.48 -28.11
C GLY A 72 -8.21 -15.50 -29.27
N THR A 73 -6.93 -15.28 -29.01
CA THR A 73 -5.84 -15.29 -30.01
C THR A 73 -5.08 -16.63 -30.05
N ALA A 74 -5.20 -17.49 -29.01
CA ALA A 74 -4.44 -18.71 -28.87
C ALA A 74 -4.77 -19.77 -29.94
N THR A 75 -3.72 -20.51 -30.33
CA THR A 75 -3.82 -21.65 -31.23
C THR A 75 -3.31 -22.92 -30.54
N ILE A 76 -3.93 -24.05 -30.87
CA ILE A 76 -3.50 -25.38 -30.43
C ILE A 76 -2.75 -26.02 -31.59
N THR A 77 -1.52 -26.43 -31.33
CA THR A 77 -0.73 -27.24 -32.27
C THR A 77 -0.81 -28.70 -31.83
N GLY A 78 -1.48 -29.53 -32.65
CA GLY A 78 -1.60 -30.95 -32.41
C GLY A 78 -0.29 -31.71 -32.63
N ALA A 79 -0.21 -32.96 -32.19
CA ALA A 79 0.93 -33.83 -32.39
C ALA A 79 1.23 -34.12 -33.89
N ASP A 80 0.21 -33.98 -34.73
CA ASP A 80 0.26 -34.10 -36.20
C ASP A 80 0.68 -32.81 -36.91
N GLY A 81 1.02 -31.75 -36.16
CA GLY A 81 1.35 -30.43 -36.69
C GLY A 81 0.13 -29.59 -37.11
N SER A 82 -1.09 -30.08 -36.95
CA SER A 82 -2.30 -29.33 -37.27
C SER A 82 -2.47 -28.16 -36.30
N ARG A 83 -2.88 -26.98 -36.83
CA ARG A 83 -3.16 -25.77 -36.01
C ARG A 83 -4.64 -25.48 -36.00
N LYS A 84 -5.21 -25.32 -34.81
CA LYS A 84 -6.62 -24.97 -34.60
C LYS A 84 -6.71 -23.83 -33.60
N LYS A 85 -7.71 -22.95 -33.74
CA LYS A 85 -8.00 -21.92 -32.72
C LYS A 85 -8.43 -22.59 -31.42
N LEU A 86 -7.93 -22.11 -30.27
CA LEU A 86 -8.34 -22.58 -28.96
C LEU A 86 -9.81 -22.25 -28.69
N VAL A 87 -10.27 -21.05 -29.07
CA VAL A 87 -11.67 -20.62 -28.94
C VAL A 87 -12.33 -20.58 -30.33
N SER A 88 -13.34 -21.44 -30.52
CA SER A 88 -14.08 -21.52 -31.78
C SER A 88 -15.15 -20.43 -31.91
N SER A 89 -15.80 -20.07 -30.79
CA SER A 89 -16.81 -18.99 -30.76
C SER A 89 -16.91 -18.35 -29.38
N THR A 90 -17.29 -17.09 -29.35
CA THR A 90 -17.53 -16.35 -28.11
C THR A 90 -18.95 -15.78 -28.11
N LYS A 91 -19.71 -16.04 -27.04
CA LYS A 91 -21.07 -15.49 -26.85
C LYS A 91 -21.11 -14.65 -25.59
N THR A 92 -21.52 -13.41 -25.71
CA THR A 92 -21.77 -12.52 -24.56
C THR A 92 -23.15 -12.85 -24.01
N LEU A 93 -23.21 -13.35 -22.77
CA LEU A 93 -24.46 -13.74 -22.11
C LEU A 93 -25.10 -12.57 -21.38
N VAL A 94 -24.27 -11.73 -20.75
CA VAL A 94 -24.70 -10.55 -19.99
C VAL A 94 -23.79 -9.39 -20.34
N ASN A 95 -24.37 -8.24 -20.64
CA ASN A 95 -23.64 -7.02 -20.93
C ASN A 95 -23.58 -6.15 -19.64
N GLY A 96 -22.86 -6.66 -18.62
CA GLY A 96 -22.82 -6.06 -17.28
C GLY A 96 -21.85 -4.87 -17.11
N LEU A 97 -21.12 -4.49 -18.16
CA LEU A 97 -20.05 -3.49 -18.05
C LEU A 97 -20.52 -2.03 -17.95
N ALA A 98 -21.79 -1.74 -18.22
CA ALA A 98 -22.28 -0.36 -18.27
C ALA A 98 -22.36 0.34 -16.91
N ASP A 99 -22.47 -0.41 -15.80
CA ASP A 99 -22.58 0.17 -14.45
C ASP A 99 -21.25 0.16 -13.66
N GLU A 100 -20.27 -0.65 -14.05
CA GLU A 100 -18.98 -0.74 -13.35
C GLU A 100 -17.99 0.37 -13.74
N GLU A 101 -18.25 1.10 -14.82
CA GLU A 101 -17.33 2.11 -15.35
C GLU A 101 -17.49 3.50 -14.74
N ARG A 102 -18.42 3.70 -13.82
CA ARG A 102 -18.53 5.00 -13.15
C ARG A 102 -17.41 5.15 -12.14
N PRO A 103 -16.42 6.02 -12.40
CA PRO A 103 -15.38 6.29 -11.43
C PRO A 103 -16.04 6.88 -10.18
N ASP A 104 -15.58 6.43 -9.02
CA ASP A 104 -15.91 7.07 -7.75
C ASP A 104 -15.18 8.42 -7.69
N THR A 105 -15.78 9.42 -8.35
CA THR A 105 -15.23 10.78 -8.48
C THR A 105 -15.54 11.64 -7.26
N GLY A 106 -15.84 11.01 -6.13
CA GLY A 106 -16.08 11.71 -4.88
C GLY A 106 -14.89 12.61 -4.49
N PHE A 107 -15.20 13.78 -3.92
CA PHE A 107 -14.20 14.74 -3.45
C PHE A 107 -13.22 14.10 -2.42
N PHE A 108 -13.70 13.14 -1.63
CA PHE A 108 -12.92 12.46 -0.58
C PHE A 108 -12.06 11.31 -1.13
N THR A 109 -11.13 11.63 -2.03
CA THR A 109 -10.11 10.66 -2.44
C THR A 109 -9.07 10.45 -1.33
N PRO A 110 -8.32 9.31 -1.31
CA PRO A 110 -7.25 9.08 -0.33
C PRO A 110 -6.25 10.23 -0.29
N LEU A 111 -5.84 10.73 -1.45
CA LEU A 111 -4.85 11.82 -1.54
C LEU A 111 -5.35 13.10 -0.86
N VAL A 112 -6.57 13.54 -1.19
CA VAL A 112 -7.17 14.75 -0.59
C VAL A 112 -7.38 14.57 0.91
N SER A 113 -7.91 13.42 1.33
CA SER A 113 -8.18 13.13 2.73
C SER A 113 -6.90 13.07 3.57
N CYS A 114 -5.83 12.45 3.05
CA CYS A 114 -4.55 12.37 3.75
C CYS A 114 -3.86 13.74 3.85
N TRP A 115 -3.94 14.59 2.81
CA TRP A 115 -3.44 15.97 2.91
C TRP A 115 -4.25 16.81 3.88
N ALA A 116 -5.58 16.71 3.87
CA ALA A 116 -6.42 17.39 4.85
C ALA A 116 -6.07 16.96 6.29
N PHE A 117 -5.87 15.66 6.51
CA PHE A 117 -5.41 15.14 7.79
C PHE A 117 -4.06 15.73 8.21
N PHE A 118 -3.07 15.76 7.31
CA PHE A 118 -1.76 16.37 7.60
C PHE A 118 -1.89 17.84 7.98
N LEU A 119 -2.72 18.61 7.27
CA LEU A 119 -2.94 20.02 7.58
C LEU A 119 -3.55 20.21 8.99
N VAL A 120 -4.43 19.32 9.41
CA VAL A 120 -4.96 19.33 10.79
C VAL A 120 -3.84 19.04 11.80
N VAL A 121 -3.01 18.02 11.56
CA VAL A 121 -1.87 17.69 12.44
C VAL A 121 -0.87 18.85 12.49
N LEU A 122 -0.59 19.50 11.35
CA LEU A 122 0.28 20.67 11.27
C LEU A 122 -0.27 21.85 12.07
N ALA A 123 -1.57 22.15 11.91
CA ALA A 123 -2.23 23.25 12.65
C ALA A 123 -2.19 23.01 14.15
N VAL A 124 -2.51 21.80 14.61
CA VAL A 124 -2.44 21.42 16.03
C VAL A 124 -1.01 21.56 16.54
N THR A 125 -0.03 21.06 15.82
CA THR A 125 1.39 21.17 16.22
C THR A 125 1.86 22.63 16.26
N PHE A 126 1.41 23.47 15.32
CA PHE A 126 1.69 24.90 15.34
C PHE A 126 1.06 25.61 16.55
N ILE A 127 -0.18 25.28 16.91
CA ILE A 127 -0.85 25.82 18.10
C ILE A 127 -0.09 25.40 19.36
N GLU A 128 0.32 24.13 19.48
CA GLU A 128 1.13 23.65 20.60
C GLU A 128 2.45 24.40 20.73
N TRP A 129 3.15 24.58 19.58
CA TRP A 129 4.40 25.32 19.53
C TRP A 129 4.23 26.77 20.00
N ARG A 130 3.20 27.47 19.49
CA ARG A 130 2.88 28.86 19.85
C ARG A 130 2.52 29.00 21.32
N ARG A 131 1.74 28.08 21.86
CA ARG A 131 1.27 28.07 23.25
C ARG A 131 2.27 27.45 24.24
N LYS A 132 3.40 26.92 23.75
CA LYS A 132 4.36 26.13 24.54
C LYS A 132 3.68 25.01 25.33
N SER A 133 2.70 24.39 24.73
CA SER A 133 1.86 23.32 25.31
C SER A 133 2.11 21.97 24.64
N TYR A 134 1.51 20.93 25.15
CA TYR A 134 1.56 19.60 24.57
C TYR A 134 0.26 18.84 24.76
N PHE A 135 -0.38 18.52 23.66
CA PHE A 135 -1.61 17.74 23.62
C PHE A 135 -1.30 16.26 23.42
N ARG A 136 -0.91 15.59 24.50
CA ARG A 136 -0.52 14.18 24.52
C ARG A 136 -1.49 13.27 23.76
N ILE A 137 -2.79 13.55 23.83
CA ILE A 137 -3.83 12.77 23.20
C ILE A 137 -3.65 12.66 21.68
N VAL A 138 -3.10 13.70 21.04
CA VAL A 138 -2.85 13.73 19.59
C VAL A 138 -1.80 12.69 19.20
N ASP A 139 -0.68 12.64 19.94
CA ASP A 139 0.35 11.62 19.72
C ASP A 139 -0.19 10.22 20.04
N CYS A 140 -0.90 10.06 21.18
CA CYS A 140 -1.46 8.76 21.53
C CYS A 140 -2.42 8.24 20.46
N LEU A 141 -3.31 9.06 19.91
CA LEU A 141 -4.25 8.63 18.86
C LEU A 141 -3.54 8.33 17.55
N LEU A 142 -2.61 9.20 17.13
CA LEU A 142 -1.86 9.01 15.88
C LEU A 142 -1.05 7.71 15.91
N PHE A 143 -0.26 7.51 16.96
CA PHE A 143 0.60 6.34 17.11
C PHE A 143 -0.19 5.06 17.44
N LEU A 144 -1.36 5.17 18.08
CA LEU A 144 -2.26 4.04 18.25
C LEU A 144 -2.78 3.51 16.91
N ILE A 145 -3.27 4.40 16.05
CA ILE A 145 -3.78 4.04 14.72
C ILE A 145 -2.64 3.48 13.86
N ALA A 146 -1.48 4.14 13.85
CA ALA A 146 -0.30 3.68 13.12
C ALA A 146 0.17 2.30 13.60
N GLY A 147 0.19 2.07 14.91
CA GLY A 147 0.59 0.80 15.50
C GLY A 147 -0.38 -0.35 15.22
N ILE A 148 -1.70 -0.08 15.23
CA ILE A 148 -2.69 -1.08 14.83
C ILE A 148 -2.49 -1.47 13.37
N ALA A 149 -2.35 -0.49 12.48
CA ALA A 149 -2.05 -0.74 11.07
C ALA A 149 -0.70 -1.48 10.90
N GLY A 150 0.29 -1.13 11.72
CA GLY A 150 1.60 -1.80 11.78
C GLY A 150 1.51 -3.27 12.18
N ILE A 151 0.65 -3.64 13.14
CA ILE A 151 0.39 -5.05 13.48
C ILE A 151 -0.19 -5.79 12.27
N VAL A 152 -1.18 -5.20 11.58
CA VAL A 152 -1.78 -5.81 10.39
C VAL A 152 -0.72 -6.03 9.31
N LEU A 153 0.11 -5.02 9.03
CA LEU A 153 1.20 -5.15 8.05
C LEU A 153 2.26 -6.17 8.48
N PHE A 154 2.59 -6.21 9.76
CA PHE A 154 3.52 -7.21 10.28
C PHE A 154 2.97 -8.62 10.11
N PHE A 155 1.70 -8.83 10.46
CA PHE A 155 1.03 -10.12 10.25
C PHE A 155 1.03 -10.52 8.77
N LEU A 156 0.66 -9.60 7.87
CA LEU A 156 0.67 -9.87 6.43
C LEU A 156 2.08 -10.20 5.93
N SER A 157 3.11 -9.48 6.39
CA SER A 157 4.47 -9.64 5.88
C SER A 157 5.21 -10.86 6.43
N PHE A 158 4.94 -11.28 7.68
CA PHE A 158 5.76 -12.30 8.34
C PHE A 158 4.99 -13.56 8.75
N VAL A 159 3.67 -13.51 8.81
CA VAL A 159 2.83 -14.64 9.22
C VAL A 159 2.01 -15.18 8.05
N SER A 160 1.51 -14.30 7.18
CA SER A 160 0.74 -14.69 6.00
C SER A 160 1.63 -15.42 4.97
N THR A 161 1.06 -16.42 4.33
CA THR A 161 1.69 -17.16 3.23
C THR A 161 1.48 -16.52 1.86
N HIS A 162 0.89 -15.33 1.80
CA HIS A 162 0.63 -14.63 0.54
C HIS A 162 1.95 -14.15 -0.10
N PRO A 163 2.25 -14.53 -1.36
CA PRO A 163 3.57 -14.32 -1.95
C PRO A 163 3.92 -12.85 -2.24
N CYS A 164 2.94 -11.95 -2.26
CA CYS A 164 3.13 -10.57 -2.69
C CYS A 164 3.15 -9.54 -1.56
N VAL A 165 3.25 -9.95 -0.29
CA VAL A 165 3.15 -9.03 0.85
C VAL A 165 4.50 -8.74 1.53
N CYS A 166 5.54 -9.51 1.27
CA CYS A 166 6.87 -9.33 1.87
C CYS A 166 7.97 -9.36 0.79
N PRO A 167 8.96 -8.44 0.84
CA PRO A 167 9.09 -7.32 1.78
C PRO A 167 8.11 -6.18 1.49
N ASN A 168 7.62 -5.52 2.55
CA ASN A 168 6.75 -4.34 2.45
C ASN A 168 7.38 -3.14 3.17
N TRP A 169 7.76 -2.11 2.41
CA TRP A 169 8.45 -0.94 2.92
C TRP A 169 7.54 0.02 3.71
N ASN A 170 6.22 -0.17 3.64
CA ASN A 170 5.29 0.57 4.50
C ASN A 170 5.52 0.29 5.99
N ILE A 171 6.18 -0.81 6.35
CA ILE A 171 6.48 -1.18 7.74
C ILE A 171 7.47 -0.20 8.41
N ILE A 172 8.16 0.65 7.65
CA ILE A 172 9.06 1.68 8.21
C ILE A 172 8.27 2.74 8.97
N TRP A 173 7.09 3.11 8.48
CA TRP A 173 6.27 4.17 9.06
C TRP A 173 5.01 3.64 9.78
N LEU A 174 4.60 2.40 9.50
CA LEU A 174 3.56 1.67 10.22
C LEU A 174 4.19 0.45 10.89
N GLN A 175 4.60 0.60 12.13
CA GLN A 175 5.31 -0.45 12.84
C GLN A 175 4.59 -0.83 14.14
N PRO A 176 4.59 -2.10 14.55
CA PRO A 176 3.94 -2.53 15.80
C PRO A 176 4.43 -1.79 17.05
N PHE A 177 5.69 -1.31 17.02
CA PHE A 177 6.29 -0.56 18.13
C PHE A 177 5.62 0.80 18.39
N ASP A 178 4.83 1.32 17.45
CA ASP A 178 4.00 2.51 17.66
C ASP A 178 2.99 2.32 18.79
N LEU A 179 2.51 1.09 19.05
CA LEU A 179 1.68 0.79 20.22
C LEU A 179 2.45 0.90 21.53
N ALA A 180 3.70 0.46 21.56
CA ALA A 180 4.54 0.62 22.73
C ALA A 180 4.82 2.12 22.98
N ALA A 181 4.95 2.93 21.93
CA ALA A 181 5.13 4.37 22.03
C ALA A 181 3.96 5.05 22.76
N VAL A 182 2.71 4.61 22.57
CA VAL A 182 1.55 5.13 23.31
C VAL A 182 1.75 5.00 24.82
N ILE A 183 2.30 3.85 25.28
CA ILE A 183 2.63 3.64 26.69
C ILE A 183 3.75 4.59 27.14
N LEU A 184 4.79 4.76 26.29
CA LEU A 184 5.90 5.67 26.58
C LEU A 184 5.43 7.12 26.73
N PHE A 185 4.44 7.54 25.94
CA PHE A 185 3.91 8.91 25.98
C PHE A 185 3.01 9.16 27.19
N THR A 186 2.34 8.12 27.71
CA THR A 186 1.42 8.25 28.83
C THR A 186 2.11 8.18 30.19
N VAL A 187 3.14 7.34 30.33
CA VAL A 187 3.80 7.07 31.61
C VAL A 187 4.91 8.08 31.89
N LYS A 188 4.75 8.91 32.93
CA LYS A 188 5.71 9.97 33.30
C LYS A 188 7.15 9.44 33.51
N LYS A 189 7.30 8.25 34.09
CA LYS A 189 8.63 7.65 34.34
C LYS A 189 9.36 7.26 33.06
N LEU A 190 8.65 7.08 31.94
CA LEU A 190 9.22 6.65 30.67
C LEU A 190 9.57 7.79 29.70
N ARG A 191 9.56 9.04 30.18
CA ARG A 191 9.84 10.25 29.35
C ARG A 191 11.17 10.19 28.58
N LYS A 192 12.20 9.59 29.19
CA LYS A 192 13.51 9.41 28.52
C LYS A 192 13.39 8.43 27.34
N ALA A 193 12.69 7.33 27.54
CA ALA A 193 12.43 6.35 26.47
C ALA A 193 11.55 6.96 25.37
N ALA A 194 10.51 7.72 25.73
CA ALA A 194 9.68 8.45 24.77
C ALA A 194 10.50 9.41 23.89
N TYR A 195 11.47 10.13 24.46
CA TYR A 195 12.37 10.99 23.69
C TYR A 195 13.20 10.20 22.68
N TYR A 196 13.83 9.10 23.09
CA TYR A 196 14.62 8.28 22.17
C TYR A 196 13.75 7.66 21.09
N TYR A 197 12.54 7.23 21.42
CA TYR A 197 11.58 6.74 20.44
C TYR A 197 11.29 7.81 19.38
N HIS A 198 10.91 9.03 19.80
CA HIS A 198 10.66 10.12 18.88
C HIS A 198 11.88 10.45 18.02
N PHE A 199 13.09 10.44 18.62
CA PHE A 199 14.33 10.73 17.90
C PHE A 199 14.61 9.69 16.81
N ILE A 200 14.54 8.39 17.15
CA ILE A 200 14.77 7.29 16.21
C ILE A 200 13.73 7.34 15.10
N ASN A 201 12.46 7.49 15.46
CA ASN A 201 11.38 7.54 14.48
C ASN A 201 11.49 8.77 13.56
N PHE A 202 11.81 9.94 14.11
CA PHE A 202 12.07 11.16 13.32
C PHE A 202 13.21 10.96 12.33
N ALA A 203 14.34 10.37 12.77
CA ALA A 203 15.48 10.09 11.92
C ALA A 203 15.14 9.07 10.81
N ALA A 204 14.48 7.97 11.16
CA ALA A 204 14.07 6.94 10.20
C ALA A 204 13.12 7.50 9.13
N LEU A 205 12.11 8.27 9.54
CA LEU A 205 11.16 8.88 8.61
C LEU A 205 11.79 10.01 7.79
N THR A 206 12.79 10.73 8.32
CA THR A 206 13.57 11.69 7.52
C THR A 206 14.31 10.98 6.38
N LEU A 207 14.99 9.86 6.69
CA LEU A 207 15.67 9.05 5.68
C LEU A 207 14.69 8.47 4.66
N MET A 208 13.53 8.00 5.12
CA MET A 208 12.48 7.48 4.22
C MET A 208 11.95 8.56 3.28
N LEU A 209 11.63 9.76 3.79
CA LEU A 209 11.13 10.87 2.97
C LEU A 209 12.19 11.37 1.98
N ALA A 210 13.45 11.51 2.42
CA ALA A 210 14.55 11.92 1.57
C ALA A 210 14.88 10.86 0.49
N GLY A 211 14.76 9.59 0.87
CA GLY A 211 15.03 8.45 0.00
C GLY A 211 13.81 7.90 -0.74
N TRP A 212 12.67 8.58 -0.75
CA TRP A 212 11.39 8.08 -1.26
C TRP A 212 11.49 7.44 -2.65
N HIS A 213 12.20 8.09 -3.57
CA HIS A 213 12.38 7.61 -4.94
C HIS A 213 13.35 6.44 -5.08
N PHE A 214 14.15 6.14 -4.06
CA PHE A 214 15.10 5.03 -4.05
C PHE A 214 14.54 3.77 -3.39
N ILE A 215 13.33 3.85 -2.81
CA ILE A 215 12.68 2.69 -2.21
C ILE A 215 12.31 1.71 -3.32
N PRO A 216 12.71 0.43 -3.23
CA PRO A 216 12.44 -0.56 -4.27
C PRO A 216 11.00 -1.10 -4.18
N GLN A 217 10.05 -0.21 -3.95
CA GLN A 217 8.60 -0.46 -3.92
C GLN A 217 7.88 0.79 -4.41
N HIS A 218 6.96 0.63 -5.33
CA HIS A 218 6.08 1.74 -5.73
C HIS A 218 5.10 2.05 -4.59
N LEU A 219 5.39 3.13 -3.87
CA LEU A 219 4.56 3.60 -2.76
C LEU A 219 3.51 4.60 -3.26
N ASN A 220 2.27 4.45 -2.79
CA ASN A 220 1.18 5.37 -3.12
C ASN A 220 1.50 6.77 -2.58
N THR A 221 1.37 7.80 -3.42
CA THR A 221 1.68 9.19 -3.04
C THR A 221 0.79 9.72 -1.90
N ALA A 222 -0.39 9.14 -1.70
CA ALA A 222 -1.24 9.47 -0.57
C ALA A 222 -0.66 9.06 0.80
N PHE A 223 0.39 8.23 0.83
CA PHE A 223 1.10 7.91 2.08
C PHE A 223 2.02 9.04 2.54
N ILE A 224 2.51 9.89 1.62
CA ILE A 224 3.43 10.99 1.96
C ILE A 224 2.89 11.87 3.08
N PRO A 225 1.68 12.45 3.00
CA PRO A 225 1.16 13.29 4.09
C PRO A 225 0.93 12.54 5.40
N LEU A 226 0.66 11.22 5.37
CA LEU A 226 0.56 10.41 6.58
C LEU A 226 1.94 10.21 7.24
N VAL A 227 2.96 9.87 6.45
CA VAL A 227 4.36 9.79 6.90
C VAL A 227 4.83 11.13 7.46
N MET A 228 4.52 12.24 6.77
CA MET A 228 4.82 13.60 7.23
C MET A 228 4.12 13.93 8.55
N SER A 229 2.92 13.42 8.79
CA SER A 229 2.20 13.63 10.06
C SER A 229 2.94 12.99 11.24
N ILE A 230 3.37 11.73 11.09
CA ILE A 230 4.13 11.00 12.11
C ILE A 230 5.52 11.63 12.28
N TRP A 231 6.17 11.99 11.18
CA TRP A 231 7.47 12.67 11.17
C TRP A 231 7.42 14.00 11.92
N LEU A 232 6.44 14.85 11.63
CA LEU A 232 6.24 16.15 12.27
C LEU A 232 6.03 15.98 13.78
N ARG A 233 5.18 15.05 14.19
CA ARG A 233 4.91 14.78 15.61
C ARG A 233 6.13 14.23 16.33
N SER A 234 6.88 13.36 15.68
CA SER A 234 8.15 12.84 16.22
C SER A 234 9.19 13.96 16.37
N GLY A 235 9.34 14.82 15.35
CA GLY A 235 10.22 15.99 15.41
C GLY A 235 9.82 16.97 16.51
N TYR A 236 8.52 17.24 16.68
CA TYR A 236 8.02 18.06 17.77
C TYR A 236 8.27 17.43 19.15
N GLY A 237 8.16 16.11 19.27
CA GLY A 237 8.51 15.37 20.48
C GLY A 237 9.98 15.54 20.90
N VAL A 238 10.90 15.52 19.92
CA VAL A 238 12.33 15.80 20.13
C VAL A 238 12.55 17.25 20.53
N TYR A 239 12.01 18.20 19.75
CA TYR A 239 12.11 19.64 20.00
C TYR A 239 11.64 20.00 21.40
N ARG A 240 10.52 19.51 21.84
CA ARG A 240 9.92 19.75 23.14
C ARG A 240 10.81 19.35 24.31
N LYS A 241 11.53 18.22 24.19
CA LYS A 241 12.46 17.76 25.22
C LYS A 241 13.66 18.70 25.35
N ILE A 242 14.20 19.15 24.22
CA ILE A 242 15.34 20.09 24.20
C ILE A 242 14.98 21.41 24.90
N TRP A 243 13.77 21.92 24.66
CA TRP A 243 13.31 23.21 25.18
C TRP A 243 12.47 23.11 26.47
N ASN A 244 12.38 21.91 27.08
CA ASN A 244 11.60 21.64 28.30
C ASN A 244 10.12 22.09 28.22
N ILE A 245 9.52 22.07 27.03
CA ILE A 245 8.14 22.47 26.81
C ILE A 245 7.19 21.37 27.32
N GLY A 246 6.19 21.75 28.16
CA GLY A 246 5.21 20.81 28.71
C GLY A 246 5.77 19.81 29.75
N TYR A 247 7.01 20.00 30.15
CA TYR A 247 7.57 19.38 31.35
C TYR A 247 7.38 20.38 32.49
N GLY A 248 6.31 20.23 33.28
CA GLY A 248 6.12 21.07 34.47
C GLY A 248 7.37 21.04 35.32
N LYS A 249 7.78 22.23 35.82
CA LYS A 249 8.78 22.33 36.87
C LYS A 249 8.24 21.53 38.07
N TYR A 250 8.91 20.44 38.43
CA TYR A 250 8.85 19.81 39.73
C TYR A 250 10.27 19.74 40.29
#